data_170ec48600e6e16f9fa2a7398d8f93b8
#
_entry.id   170ec48600e6e16f9fa2a7398d8f93b8
#
_cell.length_a   1.000
_cell.length_b   1.000
_cell.length_c   1.000
_cell.angle_alpha   90.00
_cell.angle_beta   90.00
_cell.angle_gamma   90.00
#
_symmetry.space_group_name_H-M   'P 1'
#
loop_
_entity.id
_entity.type
_entity.pdbx_description
1 polymer ?
#
loop_
_entity_poly.entity_id
_entity_poly.type
_entity_poly.pdbx_seq_one_letter_code
_entity_poly.pdbx_strand_id
1 'polypeptide(L)'
;MKKSIIEHDILYFIGGKPERLIHVIEEKGLTPIIKNFQGLIIGYSAGSLAFGHDCIITKDKDYPETTVIKGLGLVGFSVEVHYEDNIDGELFPLSNERKIYAIPNGSAVFCKNGELYKGINDIYSFQNMKKEIVNYKVL
;
A
#
# COMPACT_ATOMS: atom_id res chain seq x y z
N MET A 1 -9.49 -20.23 -10.58
CA MET A 1 -8.73 -19.05 -10.07
C MET A 1 -8.30 -19.22 -8.61
N LYS A 2 -9.20 -19.50 -7.67
CA LYS A 2 -8.87 -19.69 -6.23
C LYS A 2 -7.82 -20.77 -6.00
N LYS A 3 -7.96 -21.94 -6.63
CA LYS A 3 -7.00 -23.05 -6.56
C LYS A 3 -5.64 -22.65 -7.12
N SER A 4 -5.62 -21.92 -8.26
CA SER A 4 -4.39 -21.42 -8.89
C SER A 4 -3.61 -20.50 -7.95
N ILE A 5 -4.29 -19.61 -7.22
CA ILE A 5 -3.63 -18.70 -6.26
C ILE A 5 -2.92 -19.49 -5.16
N ILE A 6 -3.58 -20.53 -4.60
CA ILE A 6 -3.03 -21.32 -3.49
C ILE A 6 -1.80 -22.14 -3.93
N GLU A 7 -1.74 -22.55 -5.19
CA GLU A 7 -0.67 -23.41 -5.73
C GLU A 7 0.61 -22.65 -6.11
N HIS A 8 0.61 -21.30 -6.04
CA HIS A 8 1.78 -20.48 -6.37
C HIS A 8 2.52 -20.01 -5.12
N ASP A 9 3.81 -19.72 -5.27
CA ASP A 9 4.66 -19.23 -4.20
C ASP A 9 4.67 -17.69 -4.13
N ILE A 10 4.32 -17.02 -5.22
CA ILE A 10 4.36 -15.57 -5.35
C ILE A 10 3.05 -15.06 -5.98
N LEU A 11 2.47 -14.06 -5.36
CA LEU A 11 1.41 -13.24 -5.94
C LEU A 11 1.96 -11.85 -6.23
N TYR A 12 1.87 -11.42 -7.48
CA TYR A 12 2.32 -10.09 -7.90
C TYR A 12 1.14 -9.25 -8.37
N PHE A 13 0.88 -8.15 -7.65
CA PHE A 13 -0.15 -7.17 -7.97
C PHE A 13 0.49 -6.00 -8.72
N ILE A 14 0.21 -5.92 -10.01
CA ILE A 14 0.74 -4.88 -10.89
C ILE A 14 0.02 -3.53 -10.72
N GLY A 15 0.54 -2.50 -11.39
CA GLY A 15 -0.05 -1.18 -11.43
C GLY A 15 -1.39 -1.12 -12.19
N GLY A 16 -1.99 0.05 -12.22
CA GLY A 16 -3.26 0.35 -12.87
C GLY A 16 -4.15 1.22 -11.99
N LYS A 17 -5.43 0.89 -11.92
CA LYS A 17 -6.41 1.59 -11.06
C LYS A 17 -6.66 0.79 -9.79
N PRO A 18 -6.30 1.31 -8.60
CA PRO A 18 -6.41 0.55 -7.36
C PRO A 18 -7.86 0.22 -6.99
N GLU A 19 -8.80 1.12 -7.23
CA GLU A 19 -10.23 0.90 -6.99
C GLU A 19 -10.78 -0.27 -7.82
N ARG A 20 -10.33 -0.39 -9.05
CA ARG A 20 -10.73 -1.49 -9.94
C ARG A 20 -10.12 -2.83 -9.47
N LEU A 21 -8.86 -2.81 -9.07
CA LEU A 21 -8.19 -4.00 -8.54
C LEU A 21 -8.91 -4.53 -7.30
N ILE A 22 -9.19 -3.65 -6.34
CA ILE A 22 -9.91 -4.00 -5.10
C ILE A 22 -11.30 -4.55 -5.43
N HIS A 23 -12.04 -3.86 -6.30
CA HIS A 23 -13.39 -4.29 -6.70
C HIS A 23 -13.39 -5.71 -7.29
N VAL A 24 -12.48 -6.02 -8.21
CA VAL A 24 -12.39 -7.35 -8.83
C VAL A 24 -12.04 -8.43 -7.81
N ILE A 25 -11.12 -8.13 -6.89
CA ILE A 25 -10.73 -9.06 -5.83
C ILE A 25 -11.92 -9.36 -4.90
N GLU A 26 -12.66 -8.34 -4.51
CA GLU A 26 -13.85 -8.49 -3.65
C GLU A 26 -14.98 -9.21 -4.36
N GLU A 27 -15.31 -8.82 -5.59
CA GLU A 27 -16.35 -9.46 -6.40
C GLU A 27 -16.11 -10.96 -6.57
N LYS A 28 -14.87 -11.35 -6.76
CA LYS A 28 -14.47 -12.76 -6.91
C LYS A 28 -14.30 -13.50 -5.59
N GLY A 29 -14.49 -12.83 -4.45
CA GLY A 29 -14.33 -13.41 -3.12
C GLY A 29 -12.91 -13.89 -2.84
N LEU A 30 -11.90 -13.18 -3.36
CA LEU A 30 -10.49 -13.56 -3.24
C LEU A 30 -9.81 -13.00 -1.98
N THR A 31 -10.39 -12.00 -1.34
CA THR A 31 -9.77 -11.32 -0.18
C THR A 31 -9.38 -12.30 0.93
N PRO A 32 -10.22 -13.25 1.39
CA PRO A 32 -9.81 -14.21 2.42
C PRO A 32 -8.66 -15.11 1.97
N ILE A 33 -8.63 -15.48 0.70
CA ILE A 33 -7.59 -16.34 0.13
C ILE A 33 -6.25 -15.60 0.11
N ILE A 34 -6.26 -14.34 -0.31
CA ILE A 34 -5.07 -13.49 -0.34
C ILE A 34 -4.56 -13.24 1.07
N LYS A 35 -5.44 -12.93 2.03
CA LYS A 35 -5.07 -12.73 3.43
C LYS A 35 -4.44 -13.95 4.09
N ASN A 36 -4.82 -15.14 3.68
CA ASN A 36 -4.31 -16.41 4.20
C ASN A 36 -3.20 -17.01 3.34
N PHE A 37 -2.77 -16.30 2.30
CA PHE A 37 -1.71 -16.77 1.42
C PHE A 37 -0.38 -16.89 2.18
N GLN A 38 0.29 -18.05 2.05
CA GLN A 38 1.51 -18.36 2.80
C GLN A 38 2.81 -18.00 2.05
N GLY A 39 2.69 -17.62 0.79
CA GLY A 39 3.82 -17.20 -0.03
C GLY A 39 4.12 -15.71 0.05
N LEU A 40 4.91 -15.24 -0.87
CA LEU A 40 5.27 -13.82 -1.00
C LEU A 40 4.20 -13.06 -1.77
N ILE A 41 3.76 -11.93 -1.23
CA ILE A 41 2.89 -11.00 -1.93
C ILE A 41 3.69 -9.74 -2.28
N ILE A 42 3.71 -9.39 -3.54
CA ILE A 42 4.40 -8.20 -4.06
C ILE A 42 3.36 -7.25 -4.64
N GLY A 43 3.42 -5.98 -4.28
CA GLY A 43 2.61 -4.92 -4.86
C GLY A 43 3.47 -3.85 -5.53
N TYR A 44 3.06 -3.43 -6.71
CA TYR A 44 3.67 -2.31 -7.42
C TYR A 44 2.61 -1.26 -7.73
N SER A 45 2.90 0.02 -7.40
CA SER A 45 1.99 1.15 -7.68
C SER A 45 0.58 0.90 -7.12
N ALA A 46 -0.46 0.82 -7.96
CA ALA A 46 -1.83 0.54 -7.54
C ALA A 46 -1.95 -0.78 -6.74
N GLY A 47 -1.14 -1.78 -7.06
CA GLY A 47 -1.08 -3.01 -6.29
C GLY A 47 -0.63 -2.79 -4.85
N SER A 48 0.34 -1.88 -4.63
CA SER A 48 0.77 -1.49 -3.28
C SER A 48 -0.31 -0.70 -2.53
N LEU A 49 -0.96 0.25 -3.21
CA LEU A 49 -2.05 1.05 -2.61
C LEU A 49 -3.18 0.17 -2.08
N ALA A 50 -3.50 -0.90 -2.79
CA ALA A 50 -4.57 -1.82 -2.42
C ALA A 50 -4.28 -2.64 -1.15
N PHE A 51 -3.03 -2.78 -0.73
CA PHE A 51 -2.63 -3.63 0.41
C PHE A 51 -3.00 -3.03 1.77
N GLY A 52 -3.10 -1.71 1.87
CA GLY A 52 -3.37 -1.01 3.11
C GLY A 52 -4.72 -1.34 3.72
N HIS A 53 -4.88 -0.97 4.98
CA HIS A 53 -6.19 -0.92 5.62
C HIS A 53 -7.10 0.06 4.86
N ASP A 54 -6.58 1.25 4.61
CA ASP A 54 -7.17 2.25 3.73
C ASP A 54 -6.31 2.38 2.46
N CYS A 55 -6.94 2.44 1.32
CA CYS A 55 -6.32 2.75 0.05
C CYS A 55 -6.51 4.25 -0.22
N ILE A 56 -5.42 4.99 -0.15
CA ILE A 56 -5.39 6.42 -0.46
C ILE A 56 -5.10 6.56 -1.95
N ILE A 57 -5.96 7.28 -2.65
CA ILE A 57 -5.81 7.63 -4.06
C ILE A 57 -5.63 9.13 -4.10
N THR A 58 -4.38 9.59 -4.14
CA THR A 58 -4.04 11.02 -4.16
C THR A 58 -4.36 11.64 -5.52
N LYS A 59 -4.75 12.90 -5.47
CA LYS A 59 -5.04 13.65 -6.71
C LYS A 59 -3.82 13.70 -7.62
N ASP A 60 -4.05 13.48 -8.88
CA ASP A 60 -3.07 13.61 -9.95
C ASP A 60 -3.78 13.93 -11.28
N LYS A 61 -3.10 13.69 -12.40
CA LYS A 61 -3.69 13.92 -13.75
C LYS A 61 -4.90 13.02 -14.05
N ASP A 62 -4.99 11.84 -13.43
CA ASP A 62 -6.05 10.86 -13.65
C ASP A 62 -7.15 10.95 -12.59
N TYR A 63 -6.85 11.54 -11.42
CA TYR A 63 -7.76 11.70 -10.29
C TYR A 63 -7.83 13.17 -9.87
N PRO A 64 -8.98 13.84 -10.05
CA PRO A 64 -9.11 15.28 -9.80
C PRO A 64 -9.05 15.67 -8.32
N GLU A 65 -9.30 14.71 -7.42
CA GLU A 65 -9.29 14.91 -5.97
C GLU A 65 -8.75 13.68 -5.25
N THR A 66 -8.22 13.90 -4.06
CA THR A 66 -7.77 12.82 -3.17
C THR A 66 -8.96 12.13 -2.54
N THR A 67 -9.01 10.81 -2.67
CA THR A 67 -10.05 9.96 -2.08
C THR A 67 -9.44 8.84 -1.26
N VAL A 68 -10.20 8.33 -0.30
CA VAL A 68 -9.81 7.19 0.52
C VAL A 68 -10.90 6.14 0.43
N ILE A 69 -10.52 4.94 0.04
CA ILE A 69 -11.41 3.78 0.00
C ILE A 69 -10.87 2.66 0.87
N LYS A 70 -11.69 1.69 1.19
CA LYS A 70 -11.26 0.52 1.96
C LYS A 70 -10.27 -0.30 1.13
N GLY A 71 -9.10 -0.59 1.70
CA GLY A 71 -8.11 -1.48 1.11
C GLY A 71 -8.35 -2.95 1.45
N LEU A 72 -7.42 -3.82 1.05
CA LEU A 72 -7.49 -5.26 1.32
C LEU A 72 -7.13 -5.61 2.77
N GLY A 73 -6.50 -4.69 3.50
CA GLY A 73 -6.13 -4.91 4.89
C GLY A 73 -5.04 -5.97 5.09
N LEU A 74 -4.09 -6.08 4.16
CA LEU A 74 -2.93 -6.97 4.29
C LEU A 74 -1.89 -6.40 5.25
N VAL A 75 -1.86 -5.08 5.39
CA VAL A 75 -1.00 -4.34 6.32
C VAL A 75 -1.84 -3.36 7.13
N GLY A 76 -1.38 -2.99 8.32
CA GLY A 76 -2.10 -2.12 9.26
C GLY A 76 -1.89 -0.62 9.01
N PHE A 77 -1.32 -0.24 7.90
CA PHE A 77 -1.05 1.14 7.52
C PHE A 77 -1.48 1.37 6.07
N SER A 78 -1.44 2.63 5.64
CA SER A 78 -1.63 3.00 4.24
C SER A 78 -0.29 3.34 3.59
N VAL A 79 -0.23 3.33 2.27
CA VAL A 79 0.95 3.75 1.53
C VAL A 79 0.59 4.83 0.51
N GLU A 80 1.54 5.71 0.26
CA GLU A 80 1.60 6.59 -0.90
C GLU A 80 2.75 6.12 -1.78
N VAL A 81 2.50 5.93 -3.06
CA VAL A 81 3.51 5.46 -4.04
C VAL A 81 3.89 6.59 -4.99
N HIS A 82 5.04 6.45 -5.66
CA HIS A 82 5.60 7.50 -6.51
C HIS A 82 5.71 8.84 -5.76
N TYR A 83 5.98 8.74 -4.46
CA TYR A 83 5.92 9.89 -3.57
C TYR A 83 6.91 10.98 -3.96
N GLU A 84 6.41 12.21 -3.99
CA GLU A 84 7.16 13.46 -4.05
C GLU A 84 6.58 14.41 -3.01
N ASP A 85 7.39 15.33 -2.46
CA ASP A 85 6.99 16.17 -1.33
C ASP A 85 5.89 17.21 -1.67
N ASN A 86 5.62 17.43 -2.95
CA ASN A 86 4.52 18.28 -3.40
C ASN A 86 3.13 17.76 -2.99
N ILE A 87 3.03 16.46 -2.58
CA ILE A 87 1.78 15.85 -2.11
C ILE A 87 1.62 15.89 -0.58
N ASP A 88 2.57 16.43 0.16
CA ASP A 88 2.53 16.47 1.62
C ASP A 88 1.25 17.10 2.18
N GLY A 89 0.75 18.15 1.52
CA GLY A 89 -0.49 18.82 1.91
C GLY A 89 -1.73 17.91 1.88
N GLU A 90 -1.72 16.87 1.02
CA GLU A 90 -2.78 15.86 0.97
C GLU A 90 -2.61 14.81 2.07
N LEU A 91 -1.37 14.47 2.40
CA LEU A 91 -1.08 13.38 3.34
C LEU A 91 -1.19 13.81 4.81
N PHE A 92 -0.82 15.04 5.16
CA PHE A 92 -0.87 15.51 6.54
C PHE A 92 -2.25 15.34 7.19
N PRO A 93 -3.35 15.85 6.62
CA PRO A 93 -4.67 15.69 7.22
C PRO A 93 -5.08 14.22 7.38
N LEU A 94 -4.78 13.39 6.37
CA LEU A 94 -5.11 11.97 6.38
C LEU A 94 -4.35 11.20 7.46
N SER A 95 -3.17 11.68 7.86
CA SER A 95 -2.32 11.04 8.85
C SER A 95 -2.84 11.13 10.30
N ASN A 96 -3.88 11.92 10.55
CA ASN A 96 -4.54 11.97 11.87
C ASN A 96 -5.28 10.66 12.20
N GLU A 97 -5.82 10.00 11.18
CA GLU A 97 -6.63 8.80 11.35
C GLU A 97 -5.88 7.51 11.01
N ARG A 98 -4.70 7.63 10.40
CA ARG A 98 -3.93 6.47 9.92
C ARG A 98 -2.46 6.78 9.81
N LYS A 99 -1.64 5.74 9.93
CA LYS A 99 -0.24 5.83 9.58
C LYS A 99 -0.07 5.63 8.08
N ILE A 100 0.73 6.48 7.45
CA ILE A 100 1.01 6.44 6.01
C ILE A 100 2.51 6.31 5.81
N TYR A 101 2.95 5.34 5.02
CA TYR A 101 4.32 5.29 4.50
C TYR A 101 4.33 5.82 3.08
N ALA A 102 5.10 6.88 2.86
CA ALA A 102 5.30 7.48 1.56
C ALA A 102 6.59 6.93 0.92
N ILE A 103 6.43 6.32 -0.24
CA ILE A 103 7.45 5.52 -0.91
C ILE A 103 7.82 6.19 -2.23
N PRO A 104 8.98 6.88 -2.30
CA PRO A 104 9.49 7.45 -3.54
C PRO A 104 9.79 6.37 -4.60
N ASN A 105 9.90 6.79 -5.86
CA ASN A 105 10.43 5.93 -6.91
C ASN A 105 11.85 5.47 -6.55
N GLY A 106 12.15 4.21 -6.79
CA GLY A 106 13.42 3.60 -6.41
C GLY A 106 13.49 3.10 -4.98
N SER A 107 12.43 3.31 -4.18
CA SER A 107 12.31 2.81 -2.81
C SER A 107 11.36 1.62 -2.72
N ALA A 108 11.52 0.82 -1.68
CA ALA A 108 10.65 -0.32 -1.40
C ALA A 108 10.51 -0.54 0.11
N VAL A 109 9.39 -1.13 0.52
CA VAL A 109 9.15 -1.56 1.89
C VAL A 109 8.90 -3.06 1.95
N PHE A 110 9.42 -3.70 2.98
CA PHE A 110 9.21 -5.10 3.29
C PHE A 110 8.39 -5.20 4.57
N CYS A 111 7.33 -5.98 4.51
CA CYS A 111 6.40 -6.16 5.61
C CYS A 111 6.38 -7.63 6.06
N LYS A 112 6.18 -7.82 7.35
CA LYS A 112 5.99 -9.13 7.95
C LYS A 112 4.92 -9.02 9.03
N ASN A 113 3.98 -9.95 9.03
CA ASN A 113 2.84 -9.94 9.95
C ASN A 113 2.08 -8.60 9.95
N GLY A 114 1.92 -8.00 8.79
CA GLY A 114 1.20 -6.73 8.63
C GLY A 114 1.97 -5.47 9.01
N GLU A 115 3.23 -5.60 9.42
CA GLU A 115 4.08 -4.49 9.86
C GLU A 115 5.33 -4.35 9.00
N LEU A 116 5.78 -3.11 8.86
CA LEU A 116 7.03 -2.80 8.15
C LEU A 116 8.23 -3.21 9.00
N TYR A 117 9.14 -3.98 8.45
CA TYR A 117 10.37 -4.39 9.14
C TYR A 117 11.67 -3.99 8.44
N LYS A 118 11.61 -3.71 7.13
CA LYS A 118 12.78 -3.32 6.34
C LYS A 118 12.37 -2.41 5.19
N GLY A 119 13.28 -1.57 4.72
CA GLY A 119 13.12 -0.76 3.53
C GLY A 119 14.39 -0.68 2.70
N ILE A 120 14.23 -0.24 1.47
CA ILE A 120 15.31 0.10 0.54
C ILE A 120 15.15 1.58 0.22
N ASN A 121 16.24 2.34 0.33
CA ASN A 121 16.31 3.77 0.13
C ASN A 121 15.37 4.57 1.06
N ASP A 122 15.18 5.84 0.80
CA ASP A 122 14.42 6.72 1.67
C ASP A 122 12.92 6.38 1.65
N ILE A 123 12.34 6.30 2.83
CA ILE A 123 10.91 6.13 3.08
C ILE A 123 10.52 7.16 4.13
N TYR A 124 9.35 7.77 3.97
CA TYR A 124 8.83 8.74 4.91
C TYR A 124 7.59 8.18 5.60
N SER A 125 7.41 8.49 6.87
CA SER A 125 6.18 8.18 7.59
C SER A 125 5.41 9.45 7.92
N PHE A 126 4.10 9.38 7.77
CA PHE A 126 3.16 10.42 8.18
C PHE A 126 2.26 9.83 9.25
N GLN A 127 2.23 10.48 10.42
CA GLN A 127 1.33 10.11 11.51
C GLN A 127 1.11 11.32 12.41
N ASN A 128 -0.14 11.54 12.83
CA ASN A 128 -0.51 12.64 13.72
C ASN A 128 0.00 14.00 13.22
N MET A 129 -0.18 14.28 11.93
CA MET A 129 0.28 15.53 11.29
C MET A 129 1.80 15.74 11.32
N LYS A 130 2.57 14.69 11.51
CA LYS A 130 4.04 14.74 11.51
C LYS A 130 4.62 13.88 10.40
N LYS A 131 5.67 14.38 9.77
CA LYS A 131 6.45 13.67 8.77
C LYS A 131 7.83 13.35 9.33
N GLU A 132 8.26 12.11 9.22
CA GLU A 132 9.58 11.64 9.65
C GLU A 132 10.19 10.75 8.57
N ILE A 133 11.53 10.79 8.45
CA ILE A 133 12.23 9.78 7.67
C ILE A 133 12.30 8.47 8.47
N VAL A 134 12.01 7.36 7.81
CA VAL A 134 12.01 6.05 8.49
C VAL A 134 13.44 5.52 8.56
N ASN A 135 13.93 5.31 9.77
CA ASN A 135 15.24 4.70 10.00
C ASN A 135 15.08 3.19 10.21
N TYR A 136 15.70 2.42 9.33
CA TYR A 136 15.79 0.97 9.48
C TYR A 136 17.07 0.60 10.18
N LYS A 137 16.96 -0.28 11.16
CA LYS A 137 18.14 -1.02 11.60
C LYS A 137 18.42 -2.07 10.53
N VAL A 138 19.55 -1.95 9.89
CA VAL A 138 20.06 -3.02 9.01
C VAL A 138 20.31 -4.22 9.91
N LEU A 139 19.50 -5.24 9.68
CA LEU A 139 19.70 -6.54 10.32
C LEU A 139 20.79 -7.32 9.60
#